data_e004351fb46cd6eae48083b047b51a53
#
_entry.id   e004351fb46cd6eae48083b047b51a53
#
_cell.length_a   1.000
_cell.length_b   1.000
_cell.length_c   1.000
_cell.angle_alpha   90.00
_cell.angle_beta   90.00
_cell.angle_gamma   90.00
#
_symmetry.space_group_name_H-M   'P 1'
#
loop_
_entity.id
_entity.type
_entity.pdbx_description
1 polymer ?
#
loop_
_entity_poly.entity_id
_entity_poly.type
_entity_poly.pdbx_seq_one_letter_code
_entity_poly.pdbx_strand_id
1 'polypeptide(L)'
;MMKIALITGASSGMGREFVYAIDRDFELDEIWVVARRKERLEELAGKCRAKIRPIALDLGKRENFAVLKKMLEAETPDISVLVNAAGFGLFGVFKDMDMDKQLDIIELNDRALTAVTYMAIPYMYKGSHIINMASNSSWQPVPYINVYGASKAYVLNFSRALGVELKSLGIHVMAVAPGWIKTEFFDHAVHDNTIKYYDRYYTAEQVVTKAMKDLKRNKNVSILGFPVRLQVLGVKLLPNWLVMKVWCRQQGK
;
A
#
# COMPACT_ATOMS: atom_id res chain seq x y z
N MET A 1 23.70 7.60 -12.82
CA MET A 1 22.37 6.97 -13.01
C MET A 1 21.36 7.89 -12.35
N MET A 2 20.21 8.16 -12.96
CA MET A 2 19.16 9.04 -12.42
C MET A 2 18.51 8.37 -11.20
N LYS A 3 18.58 9.01 -10.05
CA LYS A 3 17.98 8.51 -8.80
C LYS A 3 16.51 8.85 -8.72
N ILE A 4 15.65 7.84 -8.56
CA ILE A 4 14.22 8.06 -8.51
C ILE A 4 13.55 7.38 -7.31
N ALA A 5 12.34 7.87 -7.00
CA ALA A 5 11.34 7.09 -6.31
C ALA A 5 10.21 6.72 -7.28
N LEU A 6 9.69 5.50 -7.18
CA LEU A 6 8.52 5.04 -7.93
C LEU A 6 7.35 4.84 -6.95
N ILE A 7 6.27 5.61 -7.09
CA ILE A 7 5.16 5.61 -6.13
C ILE A 7 3.85 5.36 -6.86
N THR A 8 3.21 4.22 -6.58
CA THR A 8 1.89 3.91 -7.09
C THR A 8 0.79 4.42 -6.16
N GLY A 9 -0.40 4.72 -6.70
CA GLY A 9 -1.51 5.28 -5.91
C GLY A 9 -1.25 6.72 -5.44
N ALA A 10 -0.37 7.47 -6.10
CA ALA A 10 0.11 8.77 -5.67
C ALA A 10 -0.92 9.93 -5.77
N SER A 11 -2.08 9.70 -6.38
CA SER A 11 -3.08 10.77 -6.61
C SER A 11 -3.85 11.19 -5.36
N SER A 12 -3.82 10.42 -4.27
CA SER A 12 -4.54 10.73 -3.02
C SER A 12 -4.02 9.94 -1.83
N GLY A 13 -4.55 10.26 -0.64
CA GLY A 13 -4.35 9.48 0.58
C GLY A 13 -2.88 9.22 0.92
N MET A 14 -2.58 7.99 1.33
CA MET A 14 -1.24 7.61 1.77
C MET A 14 -0.19 7.69 0.66
N GLY A 15 -0.55 7.34 -0.60
CA GLY A 15 0.39 7.44 -1.72
C GLY A 15 0.89 8.87 -1.93
N ARG A 16 -0.02 9.85 -1.87
CA ARG A 16 0.33 11.28 -1.97
C ARG A 16 1.19 11.74 -0.79
N GLU A 17 0.87 11.32 0.42
CA GLU A 17 1.67 11.67 1.60
C GLU A 17 3.08 11.05 1.53
N PHE A 18 3.22 9.84 0.95
CA PHE A 18 4.54 9.27 0.69
C PHE A 18 5.35 10.08 -0.31
N VAL A 19 4.72 10.69 -1.34
CA VAL A 19 5.45 11.59 -2.26
C VAL A 19 6.13 12.70 -1.48
N TYR A 20 5.40 13.41 -0.62
CA TYR A 20 5.95 14.50 0.18
C TYR A 20 7.01 14.04 1.20
N ALA A 21 6.78 12.91 1.86
CA ALA A 21 7.70 12.40 2.86
C ALA A 21 9.02 11.90 2.25
N ILE A 22 8.94 11.26 1.09
CA ILE A 22 10.12 10.76 0.36
C ILE A 22 10.90 11.93 -0.25
N ASP A 23 10.22 12.91 -0.86
CA ASP A 23 10.88 14.12 -1.35
C ASP A 23 11.66 14.85 -0.25
N ARG A 24 11.11 14.90 0.95
CA ARG A 24 11.78 15.52 2.11
C ARG A 24 12.99 14.71 2.60
N ASP A 25 12.88 13.39 2.64
CA ASP A 25 13.80 12.51 3.37
C ASP A 25 14.89 11.87 2.47
N PHE A 26 14.76 11.96 1.13
CA PHE A 26 15.69 11.39 0.14
C PHE A 26 16.16 12.45 -0.84
N GLU A 27 17.41 12.32 -1.29
CA GLU A 27 17.96 13.12 -2.39
C GLU A 27 17.70 12.39 -3.71
N LEU A 28 16.75 12.91 -4.51
CA LEU A 28 16.25 12.28 -5.74
C LEU A 28 16.26 13.29 -6.88
N ASP A 29 16.52 12.80 -8.10
CA ASP A 29 16.39 13.59 -9.33
C ASP A 29 14.92 13.70 -9.75
N GLU A 30 14.18 12.57 -9.70
CA GLU A 30 12.77 12.52 -10.07
C GLU A 30 11.95 11.65 -9.10
N ILE A 31 10.65 11.95 -9.00
CA ILE A 31 9.67 11.07 -8.37
C ILE A 31 8.64 10.67 -9.44
N TRP A 32 8.64 9.40 -9.82
CA TRP A 32 7.68 8.82 -10.76
C TRP A 32 6.40 8.49 -10.01
N VAL A 33 5.33 9.21 -10.31
CA VAL A 33 4.04 9.09 -9.62
C VAL A 33 3.03 8.43 -10.55
N VAL A 34 2.53 7.25 -10.14
CA VAL A 34 1.65 6.42 -10.96
C VAL A 34 0.24 6.39 -10.38
N ALA A 35 -0.76 6.81 -11.13
CA ALA A 35 -2.19 6.66 -10.82
C ALA A 35 -3.04 6.92 -12.07
N ARG A 36 -4.36 6.71 -11.97
CA ARG A 36 -5.31 6.94 -13.08
C ARG A 36 -5.60 8.42 -13.34
N ARG A 37 -5.66 9.24 -12.28
CA ARG A 37 -6.08 10.66 -12.33
C ARG A 37 -4.88 11.55 -12.62
N LYS A 38 -4.65 11.85 -13.92
CA LYS A 38 -3.50 12.60 -14.42
C LYS A 38 -3.38 13.98 -13.75
N GLU A 39 -4.47 14.71 -13.68
CA GLU A 39 -4.55 16.07 -13.16
C GLU A 39 -4.04 16.12 -11.72
N ARG A 40 -4.42 15.14 -10.89
CA ARG A 40 -3.98 15.06 -9.49
C ARG A 40 -2.50 14.68 -9.34
N LEU A 41 -1.91 14.01 -10.32
CA LEU A 41 -0.47 13.76 -10.35
C LEU A 41 0.29 15.02 -10.75
N GLU A 42 -0.24 15.79 -11.70
CA GLU A 42 0.34 17.06 -12.15
C GLU A 42 0.30 18.13 -11.05
N GLU A 43 -0.71 18.13 -10.17
CA GLU A 43 -0.79 19.00 -8.99
C GLU A 43 0.38 18.81 -7.99
N LEU A 44 1.11 17.70 -8.05
CA LEU A 44 2.30 17.46 -7.23
C LEU A 44 3.52 18.24 -7.74
N ALA A 45 3.53 18.59 -9.03
CA ALA A 45 4.58 19.42 -9.60
C ALA A 45 4.63 20.80 -8.92
N GLY A 46 5.80 21.27 -8.61
CA GLY A 46 6.00 22.55 -7.87
C GLY A 46 5.77 22.48 -6.35
N LYS A 47 5.34 21.32 -5.82
CA LYS A 47 5.20 21.07 -4.38
C LYS A 47 6.34 20.21 -3.81
N CYS A 48 7.19 19.69 -4.66
CA CYS A 48 8.33 18.84 -4.33
C CYS A 48 9.63 19.47 -4.84
N ARG A 49 10.75 19.12 -4.22
CA ARG A 49 12.11 19.53 -4.64
C ARG A 49 12.54 18.74 -5.86
N ALA A 50 12.32 17.41 -5.83
CA ALA A 50 12.56 16.54 -6.95
C ALA A 50 11.55 16.79 -8.07
N LYS A 51 11.96 16.59 -9.32
CA LYS A 51 11.07 16.72 -10.46
C LYS A 51 9.99 15.61 -10.40
N ILE A 52 8.74 16.00 -10.41
CA ILE A 52 7.61 15.06 -10.49
C ILE A 52 7.42 14.60 -11.92
N ARG A 53 7.36 13.28 -12.12
CA ARG A 53 7.03 12.64 -13.40
C ARG A 53 5.67 11.95 -13.30
N PRO A 54 4.60 12.57 -13.80
CA PRO A 54 3.27 11.98 -13.80
C PRO A 54 3.18 10.83 -14.82
N ILE A 55 2.71 9.67 -14.38
CA ILE A 55 2.48 8.48 -15.21
C ILE A 55 1.01 8.07 -15.03
N ALA A 56 0.16 8.51 -15.94
CA ALA A 56 -1.27 8.22 -15.91
C ALA A 56 -1.52 6.79 -16.41
N LEU A 57 -1.53 5.81 -15.50
CA LEU A 57 -1.76 4.41 -15.79
C LEU A 57 -2.77 3.79 -14.83
N ASP A 58 -3.67 2.96 -15.37
CA ASP A 58 -4.52 2.07 -14.58
C ASP A 58 -3.78 0.74 -14.36
N LEU A 59 -3.22 0.54 -13.18
CA LEU A 59 -2.49 -0.68 -12.81
C LEU A 59 -3.42 -1.89 -12.58
N GLY A 60 -4.74 -1.70 -12.54
CA GLY A 60 -5.70 -2.81 -12.59
C GLY A 60 -5.73 -3.51 -13.96
N LYS A 61 -5.25 -2.84 -15.01
CA LYS A 61 -5.21 -3.36 -16.37
C LYS A 61 -3.85 -3.94 -16.71
N ARG A 62 -3.84 -5.23 -17.10
CA ARG A 62 -2.62 -6.02 -17.34
C ARG A 62 -1.74 -5.45 -18.44
N GLU A 63 -2.35 -4.95 -19.51
CA GLU A 63 -1.66 -4.37 -20.65
C GLU A 63 -0.81 -3.15 -20.28
N ASN A 64 -1.18 -2.42 -19.23
CA ASN A 64 -0.48 -1.23 -18.79
C ASN A 64 0.88 -1.55 -18.11
N PHE A 65 1.12 -2.78 -17.69
CA PHE A 65 2.44 -3.17 -17.17
C PHE A 65 3.53 -3.07 -18.24
N ALA A 66 3.18 -3.35 -19.51
CA ALA A 66 4.12 -3.22 -20.61
C ALA A 66 4.60 -1.76 -20.82
N VAL A 67 3.73 -0.79 -20.53
CA VAL A 67 4.09 0.64 -20.62
C VAL A 67 5.13 0.98 -19.54
N LEU A 68 4.85 0.64 -18.27
CA LEU A 68 5.79 0.90 -17.18
C LEU A 68 7.12 0.16 -17.39
N LYS A 69 7.06 -1.11 -17.83
CA LYS A 69 8.24 -1.90 -18.14
C LYS A 69 9.12 -1.23 -19.19
N LYS A 70 8.53 -0.81 -20.32
CA LYS A 70 9.28 -0.11 -21.40
C LYS A 70 9.93 1.20 -20.91
N MET A 71 9.28 1.94 -20.02
CA MET A 71 9.86 3.15 -19.43
C MET A 71 11.09 2.82 -18.57
N LEU A 72 11.00 1.79 -17.73
CA LEU A 72 12.12 1.35 -16.89
C LEU A 72 13.29 0.83 -17.75
N GLU A 73 13.01 0.06 -18.81
CA GLU A 73 14.03 -0.46 -19.75
C GLU A 73 14.72 0.65 -20.53
N ALA A 74 13.98 1.67 -20.96
CA ALA A 74 14.52 2.77 -21.75
C ALA A 74 15.40 3.72 -20.92
N GLU A 75 15.04 3.97 -19.66
CA GLU A 75 15.72 4.98 -18.85
C GLU A 75 16.67 4.39 -17.81
N THR A 76 16.57 3.09 -17.52
CA THR A 76 17.44 2.36 -16.57
C THR A 76 17.76 3.18 -15.30
N PRO A 77 16.73 3.65 -14.56
CA PRO A 77 16.94 4.52 -13.41
C PRO A 77 17.57 3.75 -12.22
N ASP A 78 18.08 4.49 -11.23
CA ASP A 78 18.35 3.97 -9.89
C ASP A 78 17.10 4.18 -9.02
N ILE A 79 16.33 3.12 -8.77
CA ILE A 79 15.14 3.19 -7.91
C ILE A 79 15.57 3.10 -6.45
N SER A 80 15.74 4.26 -5.82
CA SER A 80 16.08 4.35 -4.39
C SER A 80 14.91 3.96 -3.49
N VAL A 81 13.66 4.27 -3.90
CA VAL A 81 12.46 3.91 -3.14
C VAL A 81 11.32 3.48 -4.07
N LEU A 82 10.75 2.30 -3.82
CA LEU A 82 9.48 1.85 -4.39
C LEU A 82 8.39 1.94 -3.34
N VAL A 83 7.25 2.59 -3.64
CA VAL A 83 6.05 2.57 -2.80
C VAL A 83 4.87 2.01 -3.56
N ASN A 84 4.40 0.85 -3.15
CA ASN A 84 3.17 0.23 -3.64
C ASN A 84 2.00 0.67 -2.75
N ALA A 85 1.38 1.82 -3.08
CA ALA A 85 0.24 2.36 -2.36
C ALA A 85 -1.06 2.35 -3.17
N ALA A 86 -1.05 1.92 -4.43
CA ALA A 86 -2.26 1.68 -5.18
C ALA A 86 -3.06 0.53 -4.57
N GLY A 87 -4.37 0.73 -4.38
CA GLY A 87 -5.24 -0.29 -3.81
C GLY A 87 -6.57 0.29 -3.37
N PHE A 88 -7.57 -0.59 -3.28
CA PHE A 88 -8.89 -0.25 -2.75
C PHE A 88 -9.51 -1.47 -2.07
N GLY A 89 -10.68 -1.31 -1.47
CA GLY A 89 -11.45 -2.37 -0.84
C GLY A 89 -12.94 -2.13 -1.00
N LEU A 90 -13.75 -3.17 -0.76
CA LEU A 90 -15.20 -3.10 -0.71
C LEU A 90 -15.69 -3.77 0.59
N PHE A 91 -16.72 -3.18 1.19
CA PHE A 91 -17.34 -3.64 2.42
C PHE A 91 -18.78 -4.05 2.13
N GLY A 92 -19.16 -5.25 2.52
CA GLY A 92 -20.51 -5.75 2.29
C GLY A 92 -20.61 -7.26 2.44
N VAL A 93 -21.83 -7.78 2.28
CA VAL A 93 -22.07 -9.23 2.23
C VAL A 93 -21.56 -9.76 0.89
N PHE A 94 -20.64 -10.72 0.91
CA PHE A 94 -19.90 -11.16 -0.28
C PHE A 94 -20.79 -11.51 -1.47
N LYS A 95 -21.87 -12.27 -1.25
CA LYS A 95 -22.78 -12.71 -2.32
C LYS A 95 -23.60 -11.58 -2.95
N ASP A 96 -23.71 -10.43 -2.26
CA ASP A 96 -24.52 -9.29 -2.68
C ASP A 96 -23.65 -8.16 -3.31
N MET A 97 -22.33 -8.34 -3.31
CA MET A 97 -21.39 -7.41 -3.94
C MET A 97 -21.09 -7.81 -5.39
N ASP A 98 -20.80 -6.82 -6.21
CA ASP A 98 -20.41 -7.00 -7.61
C ASP A 98 -19.15 -7.86 -7.73
N MET A 99 -19.21 -8.94 -8.50
CA MET A 99 -18.12 -9.91 -8.67
C MET A 99 -16.88 -9.26 -9.31
N ASP A 100 -17.07 -8.47 -10.37
CA ASP A 100 -15.93 -7.90 -11.11
C ASP A 100 -15.16 -6.91 -10.22
N LYS A 101 -15.88 -6.11 -9.42
CA LYS A 101 -15.24 -5.23 -8.44
C LYS A 101 -14.49 -5.98 -7.34
N GLN A 102 -14.95 -7.19 -6.94
CA GLN A 102 -14.21 -8.04 -6.00
C GLN A 102 -12.92 -8.57 -6.64
N LEU A 103 -12.98 -8.96 -7.92
CA LEU A 103 -11.80 -9.40 -8.68
C LEU A 103 -10.82 -8.23 -8.90
N ASP A 104 -11.31 -7.04 -9.18
CA ASP A 104 -10.49 -5.82 -9.32
C ASP A 104 -9.66 -5.52 -8.05
N ILE A 105 -10.15 -5.89 -6.85
CA ILE A 105 -9.34 -5.77 -5.62
C ILE A 105 -8.09 -6.65 -5.73
N ILE A 106 -8.23 -7.90 -6.17
CA ILE A 106 -7.11 -8.84 -6.33
C ILE A 106 -6.16 -8.34 -7.42
N GLU A 107 -6.74 -7.88 -8.55
CA GLU A 107 -5.98 -7.33 -9.67
C GLU A 107 -5.09 -6.15 -9.27
N LEU A 108 -5.62 -5.21 -8.51
CA LEU A 108 -4.88 -4.01 -8.12
C LEU A 108 -4.02 -4.23 -6.87
N ASN A 109 -4.59 -4.83 -5.80
CA ASN A 109 -3.88 -4.92 -4.52
C ASN A 109 -2.75 -5.96 -4.54
N ASP A 110 -2.92 -7.06 -5.31
CA ASP A 110 -2.00 -8.19 -5.28
C ASP A 110 -1.21 -8.32 -6.59
N ARG A 111 -1.90 -8.47 -7.73
CA ARG A 111 -1.20 -8.67 -9.00
C ARG A 111 -0.39 -7.43 -9.42
N ALA A 112 -0.98 -6.24 -9.36
CA ALA A 112 -0.27 -5.03 -9.76
C ALA A 112 0.92 -4.75 -8.83
N LEU A 113 0.75 -4.89 -7.51
CA LEU A 113 1.83 -4.76 -6.54
C LEU A 113 2.98 -5.73 -6.85
N THR A 114 2.66 -7.00 -7.11
CA THR A 114 3.66 -8.03 -7.45
C THR A 114 4.37 -7.70 -8.74
N ALA A 115 3.63 -7.32 -9.79
CA ALA A 115 4.20 -7.00 -11.10
C ALA A 115 5.11 -5.75 -11.03
N VAL A 116 4.66 -4.67 -10.38
CA VAL A 116 5.46 -3.45 -10.22
C VAL A 116 6.73 -3.74 -9.42
N THR A 117 6.62 -4.50 -8.33
CA THR A 117 7.78 -4.90 -7.52
C THR A 117 8.77 -5.71 -8.35
N TYR A 118 8.30 -6.72 -9.09
CA TYR A 118 9.15 -7.55 -9.95
C TYR A 118 9.89 -6.72 -11.01
N MET A 119 9.19 -5.78 -11.65
CA MET A 119 9.79 -4.91 -12.67
C MET A 119 10.79 -3.90 -12.08
N ALA A 120 10.60 -3.46 -10.84
CA ALA A 120 11.47 -2.48 -10.18
C ALA A 120 12.78 -3.07 -9.65
N ILE A 121 12.77 -4.30 -9.14
CA ILE A 121 13.95 -4.94 -8.50
C ILE A 121 15.23 -4.87 -9.35
N PRO A 122 15.23 -5.11 -10.67
CA PRO A 122 16.44 -5.01 -11.48
C PRO A 122 17.11 -3.62 -11.50
N TYR A 123 16.38 -2.60 -11.09
CA TYR A 123 16.82 -1.20 -11.03
C TYR A 123 17.04 -0.70 -9.60
N MET A 124 17.06 -1.62 -8.64
CA MET A 124 17.28 -1.31 -7.21
C MET A 124 18.66 -1.80 -6.77
N TYR A 125 19.30 -1.03 -5.90
CA TYR A 125 20.66 -1.29 -5.45
C TYR A 125 20.73 -1.33 -3.93
N LYS A 126 21.90 -1.60 -3.38
CA LYS A 126 22.16 -1.58 -1.94
C LYS A 126 21.75 -0.22 -1.34
N GLY A 127 20.91 -0.28 -0.32
CA GLY A 127 20.34 0.92 0.33
C GLY A 127 18.95 1.33 -0.20
N SER A 128 18.45 0.66 -1.25
CA SER A 128 17.08 0.90 -1.74
C SER A 128 16.02 0.32 -0.79
N HIS A 129 14.81 0.86 -0.89
CA HIS A 129 13.67 0.48 -0.04
C HIS A 129 12.43 0.14 -0.85
N ILE A 130 11.72 -0.91 -0.44
CA ILE A 130 10.37 -1.26 -0.92
C ILE A 130 9.38 -1.06 0.23
N ILE A 131 8.34 -0.27 0.01
CA ILE A 131 7.28 0.00 0.98
C ILE A 131 5.95 -0.48 0.38
N ASN A 132 5.34 -1.48 1.01
CA ASN A 132 4.08 -2.08 0.57
C ASN A 132 2.95 -1.76 1.54
N MET A 133 1.79 -1.31 1.00
CA MET A 133 0.63 -0.97 1.82
C MET A 133 -0.20 -2.21 2.17
N ALA A 134 0.06 -2.77 3.35
CA ALA A 134 -0.75 -3.79 4.00
C ALA A 134 -1.92 -3.15 4.81
N SER A 135 -2.41 -3.80 5.84
CA SER A 135 -3.47 -3.34 6.75
C SER A 135 -3.37 -4.08 8.09
N ASN A 136 -4.01 -3.56 9.13
CA ASN A 136 -4.24 -4.33 10.37
C ASN A 136 -5.11 -5.58 10.12
N SER A 137 -5.94 -5.60 9.07
CA SER A 137 -6.68 -6.79 8.63
C SER A 137 -5.81 -7.94 8.12
N SER A 138 -4.51 -7.69 7.87
CA SER A 138 -3.58 -8.70 7.35
C SER A 138 -3.33 -9.90 8.27
N TRP A 139 -3.69 -9.81 9.53
CA TRP A 139 -3.42 -10.87 10.52
C TRP A 139 -4.62 -11.72 10.88
N GLN A 140 -5.81 -11.39 10.34
CA GLN A 140 -7.05 -12.08 10.70
C GLN A 140 -7.99 -12.20 9.50
N PRO A 141 -8.83 -13.24 9.44
CA PRO A 141 -9.97 -13.24 8.53
C PRO A 141 -10.98 -12.18 9.00
N VAL A 142 -11.49 -11.38 8.05
CA VAL A 142 -12.42 -10.27 8.34
C VAL A 142 -13.73 -10.49 7.59
N PRO A 143 -14.78 -11.06 8.21
CA PRO A 143 -16.10 -11.16 7.61
C PRO A 143 -16.59 -9.79 7.09
N TYR A 144 -17.29 -9.79 5.97
CA TYR A 144 -17.82 -8.60 5.27
C TYR A 144 -16.78 -7.68 4.62
N ILE A 145 -15.48 -8.01 4.77
CA ILE A 145 -14.36 -7.33 4.09
C ILE A 145 -13.36 -8.40 3.61
N ASN A 146 -13.86 -9.57 3.25
CA ASN A 146 -13.07 -10.80 3.09
C ASN A 146 -12.01 -10.70 1.98
N VAL A 147 -12.37 -10.26 0.76
CA VAL A 147 -11.42 -10.16 -0.36
C VAL A 147 -10.33 -9.12 -0.06
N TYR A 148 -10.73 -7.94 0.45
CA TYR A 148 -9.75 -6.93 0.86
C TYR A 148 -8.84 -7.44 1.99
N GLY A 149 -9.41 -8.06 3.05
CA GLY A 149 -8.62 -8.61 4.14
C GLY A 149 -7.63 -9.67 3.67
N ALA A 150 -8.08 -10.58 2.78
CA ALA A 150 -7.22 -11.59 2.17
C ALA A 150 -6.10 -10.97 1.32
N SER A 151 -6.41 -9.96 0.49
CA SER A 151 -5.40 -9.25 -0.29
C SER A 151 -4.34 -8.60 0.60
N LYS A 152 -4.74 -8.00 1.73
CA LYS A 152 -3.78 -7.39 2.66
C LYS A 152 -2.95 -8.41 3.44
N ALA A 153 -3.48 -9.62 3.68
CA ALA A 153 -2.70 -10.74 4.20
C ALA A 153 -1.65 -11.22 3.17
N TYR A 154 -2.02 -11.28 1.88
CA TYR A 154 -1.07 -11.53 0.79
C TYR A 154 0.07 -10.49 0.82
N VAL A 155 -0.24 -9.21 0.80
CA VAL A 155 0.77 -8.13 0.80
C VAL A 155 1.72 -8.24 1.99
N LEU A 156 1.21 -8.51 3.20
CA LEU A 156 2.04 -8.65 4.40
C LEU A 156 3.01 -9.84 4.29
N ASN A 157 2.52 -11.00 3.88
CA ASN A 157 3.33 -12.21 3.77
C ASN A 157 4.33 -12.11 2.62
N PHE A 158 3.91 -11.60 1.46
CA PHE A 158 4.79 -11.29 0.34
C PHE A 158 5.94 -10.36 0.75
N SER A 159 5.63 -9.26 1.44
CA SER A 159 6.65 -8.30 1.88
C SER A 159 7.66 -8.91 2.83
N ARG A 160 7.22 -9.79 3.74
CA ARG A 160 8.10 -10.47 4.70
C ARG A 160 9.04 -11.45 4.03
N ALA A 161 8.51 -12.29 3.13
CA ALA A 161 9.29 -13.26 2.39
C ALA A 161 10.33 -12.55 1.50
N LEU A 162 9.86 -11.59 0.70
CA LEU A 162 10.71 -10.80 -0.19
C LEU A 162 11.82 -10.06 0.57
N GLY A 163 11.53 -9.56 1.78
CA GLY A 163 12.53 -8.90 2.61
C GLY A 163 13.67 -9.82 3.06
N VAL A 164 13.42 -11.11 3.17
CA VAL A 164 14.48 -12.12 3.44
C VAL A 164 15.29 -12.36 2.18
N GLU A 165 14.65 -12.55 1.03
CA GLU A 165 15.30 -12.82 -0.25
C GLU A 165 16.21 -11.67 -0.70
N LEU A 166 15.75 -10.42 -0.56
CA LEU A 166 16.49 -9.23 -1.00
C LEU A 166 17.53 -8.72 0.01
N LYS A 167 17.60 -9.33 1.20
CA LYS A 167 18.54 -8.90 2.25
C LYS A 167 19.99 -8.97 1.80
N SER A 168 20.38 -10.01 1.05
CA SER A 168 21.75 -10.16 0.52
C SER A 168 22.12 -9.09 -0.50
N LEU A 169 21.12 -8.51 -1.19
CA LEU A 169 21.31 -7.38 -2.11
C LEU A 169 21.32 -6.02 -1.38
N GLY A 170 21.09 -6.01 -0.07
CA GLY A 170 21.01 -4.79 0.72
C GLY A 170 19.77 -3.95 0.45
N ILE A 171 18.71 -4.54 -0.09
CA ILE A 171 17.41 -3.90 -0.33
C ILE A 171 16.49 -4.20 0.86
N HIS A 172 15.94 -3.16 1.47
CA HIS A 172 15.05 -3.28 2.61
C HIS A 172 13.58 -3.29 2.18
N VAL A 173 12.79 -4.23 2.69
CA VAL A 173 11.35 -4.33 2.42
C VAL A 173 10.55 -4.10 3.69
N MET A 174 9.59 -3.17 3.64
CA MET A 174 8.72 -2.83 4.76
C MET A 174 7.24 -2.91 4.36
N ALA A 175 6.44 -3.62 5.15
CA ALA A 175 4.99 -3.54 5.09
C ALA A 175 4.48 -2.45 6.03
N VAL A 176 3.63 -1.54 5.54
CA VAL A 176 2.92 -0.56 6.37
C VAL A 176 1.50 -1.07 6.60
N ALA A 177 1.15 -1.31 7.87
CA ALA A 177 -0.11 -1.94 8.24
C ALA A 177 -0.92 -1.03 9.17
N PRO A 178 -1.62 -0.05 8.61
CA PRO A 178 -2.44 0.87 9.37
C PRO A 178 -3.75 0.23 9.85
N GLY A 179 -4.36 0.85 10.87
CA GLY A 179 -5.79 0.70 11.18
C GLY A 179 -6.66 1.53 10.22
N TRP A 180 -7.77 2.07 10.72
CA TRP A 180 -8.64 2.92 9.93
C TRP A 180 -8.00 4.28 9.64
N ILE A 181 -7.98 4.69 8.35
CA ILE A 181 -7.37 5.95 7.91
C ILE A 181 -8.43 6.80 7.22
N LYS A 182 -8.60 8.03 7.68
CA LYS A 182 -9.51 8.99 7.04
C LYS A 182 -8.93 9.44 5.70
N THR A 183 -9.39 8.82 4.62
CA THR A 183 -8.99 9.10 3.22
C THR A 183 -10.18 8.83 2.30
N GLU A 184 -10.06 9.18 1.02
CA GLU A 184 -11.02 8.83 -0.05
C GLU A 184 -11.26 7.31 -0.21
N PHE A 185 -10.49 6.47 0.48
CA PHE A 185 -10.68 5.01 0.48
C PHE A 185 -12.10 4.63 0.91
N PHE A 186 -12.67 5.32 1.90
CA PHE A 186 -14.01 5.05 2.41
C PHE A 186 -15.11 5.44 1.41
N ASP A 187 -14.88 6.47 0.59
CA ASP A 187 -15.84 6.89 -0.43
C ASP A 187 -16.09 5.79 -1.46
N HIS A 188 -15.13 4.90 -1.64
CA HIS A 188 -15.19 3.75 -2.54
C HIS A 188 -15.50 2.42 -1.84
N ALA A 189 -15.10 2.26 -0.59
CA ALA A 189 -15.21 0.99 0.14
C ALA A 189 -16.60 0.77 0.76
N VAL A 190 -17.26 1.85 1.18
CA VAL A 190 -18.53 1.78 1.91
C VAL A 190 -19.69 2.01 0.95
N HIS A 191 -20.50 0.99 0.73
CA HIS A 191 -21.71 1.08 -0.12
C HIS A 191 -23.01 0.92 0.68
N ASP A 192 -22.91 0.38 1.91
CA ASP A 192 -24.05 0.13 2.78
C ASP A 192 -23.66 0.24 4.25
N ASN A 193 -24.61 -0.09 5.14
CA ASN A 193 -24.39 -0.11 6.58
C ASN A 193 -23.91 -1.47 7.13
N THR A 194 -23.29 -2.30 6.30
CA THR A 194 -22.79 -3.62 6.72
C THR A 194 -21.68 -3.50 7.75
N ILE A 195 -20.77 -2.55 7.58
CA ILE A 195 -19.75 -2.19 8.57
C ILE A 195 -20.17 -0.91 9.26
N LYS A 196 -20.33 -0.96 10.58
CA LYS A 196 -20.84 0.14 11.42
C LYS A 196 -19.84 0.63 12.43
N TYR A 197 -18.94 -0.24 12.89
CA TYR A 197 -18.01 0.06 13.95
C TYR A 197 -16.62 0.34 13.40
N TYR A 198 -16.17 1.56 13.64
CA TYR A 198 -14.82 2.04 13.33
C TYR A 198 -14.24 2.61 14.63
N ASP A 199 -13.26 1.93 15.21
CA ASP A 199 -12.76 2.25 16.55
C ASP A 199 -12.00 3.57 16.63
N ARG A 200 -11.07 3.79 15.71
CA ARG A 200 -10.22 5.00 15.69
C ARG A 200 -9.70 5.29 14.30
N TYR A 201 -9.80 6.55 13.91
CA TYR A 201 -9.22 7.04 12.67
C TYR A 201 -7.87 7.72 12.91
N TYR A 202 -6.92 7.46 12.02
CA TYR A 202 -5.68 8.21 11.88
C TYR A 202 -5.69 8.97 10.55
N THR A 203 -4.81 9.98 10.43
CA THR A 203 -4.58 10.65 9.14
C THR A 203 -3.52 9.92 8.33
N ALA A 204 -3.55 10.11 7.00
CA ALA A 204 -2.51 9.57 6.12
C ALA A 204 -1.12 10.08 6.51
N GLU A 205 -1.00 11.37 6.86
CA GLU A 205 0.23 12.00 7.33
C GLU A 205 0.80 11.32 8.58
N GLN A 206 -0.05 11.04 9.60
CA GLN A 206 0.40 10.35 10.82
C GLN A 206 0.97 8.96 10.52
N VAL A 207 0.31 8.20 9.64
CA VAL A 207 0.76 6.85 9.24
C VAL A 207 2.08 6.94 8.50
N VAL A 208 2.19 7.81 7.50
CA VAL A 208 3.40 7.98 6.68
C VAL A 208 4.56 8.49 7.52
N THR A 209 4.34 9.49 8.39
CA THR A 209 5.37 9.96 9.33
C THR A 209 5.91 8.81 10.20
N LYS A 210 5.01 7.95 10.70
CA LYS A 210 5.43 6.77 11.48
C LYS A 210 6.19 5.77 10.62
N ALA A 211 5.71 5.51 9.40
CA ALA A 211 6.35 4.59 8.47
C ALA A 211 7.78 5.04 8.12
N MET A 212 8.00 6.33 7.84
CA MET A 212 9.32 6.88 7.56
C MET A 212 10.27 6.78 8.76
N LYS A 213 9.77 6.98 9.99
CA LYS A 213 10.56 6.76 11.22
C LYS A 213 10.95 5.29 11.40
N ASP A 214 10.05 4.37 11.06
CA ASP A 214 10.31 2.93 11.14
C ASP A 214 11.24 2.46 10.02
N LEU A 215 11.13 3.03 8.81
CA LEU A 215 12.02 2.79 7.68
C LEU A 215 13.49 3.12 8.05
N LYS A 216 13.72 4.30 8.62
CA LYS A 216 15.05 4.73 9.12
C LYS A 216 15.63 3.80 10.22
N ARG A 217 14.78 2.98 10.84
CA ARG A 217 15.16 1.98 11.85
C ARG A 217 15.20 0.56 11.28
N ASN A 218 15.13 0.40 9.98
CA ASN A 218 15.10 -0.88 9.26
C ASN A 218 14.04 -1.86 9.78
N LYS A 219 12.85 -1.36 10.15
CA LYS A 219 11.76 -2.25 10.56
C LYS A 219 11.04 -2.82 9.36
N ASN A 220 10.80 -4.12 9.37
CA ASN A 220 10.10 -4.82 8.29
C ASN A 220 8.58 -4.62 8.32
N VAL A 221 8.02 -4.13 9.45
CA VAL A 221 6.59 -3.82 9.58
C VAL A 221 6.41 -2.54 10.39
N SER A 222 5.63 -1.60 9.85
CA SER A 222 5.24 -0.37 10.52
C SER A 222 3.75 -0.40 10.88
N ILE A 223 3.44 -0.18 12.17
CA ILE A 223 2.08 -0.08 12.71
C ILE A 223 1.99 1.19 13.55
N LEU A 224 1.06 2.08 13.19
CA LEU A 224 0.78 3.29 13.97
C LEU A 224 -0.20 2.97 15.11
N GLY A 225 0.12 3.50 16.29
CA GLY A 225 -0.75 3.47 17.47
C GLY A 225 -0.58 2.22 18.34
N PHE A 226 -0.46 2.44 19.64
CA PHE A 226 -0.36 1.37 20.62
C PHE A 226 -1.61 0.45 20.62
N PRO A 227 -2.86 0.98 20.55
CA PRO A 227 -4.05 0.13 20.49
C PRO A 227 -4.06 -0.81 19.29
N VAL A 228 -3.67 -0.34 18.09
CA VAL A 228 -3.60 -1.18 16.90
C VAL A 228 -2.55 -2.30 17.05
N ARG A 229 -1.42 -2.00 17.67
CA ARG A 229 -0.38 -3.02 17.96
C ARG A 229 -0.88 -4.06 18.95
N LEU A 230 -1.58 -3.63 19.97
CA LEU A 230 -2.18 -4.54 20.97
C LEU A 230 -3.24 -5.43 20.32
N GLN A 231 -4.09 -4.87 19.45
CA GLN A 231 -5.06 -5.63 18.66
C GLN A 231 -4.36 -6.68 17.80
N VAL A 232 -3.32 -6.31 17.05
CA VAL A 232 -2.55 -7.25 16.24
C VAL A 232 -1.91 -8.35 17.08
N LEU A 233 -1.41 -8.03 18.28
CA LEU A 233 -0.86 -9.03 19.20
C LEU A 233 -1.95 -10.00 19.65
N GLY A 234 -3.10 -9.48 20.08
CA GLY A 234 -4.24 -10.29 20.50
C GLY A 234 -4.74 -11.22 19.40
N VAL A 235 -4.89 -10.71 18.18
CA VAL A 235 -5.28 -11.50 17.01
C VAL A 235 -4.32 -12.65 16.71
N LYS A 236 -3.02 -12.48 16.93
CA LYS A 236 -2.03 -13.55 16.72
C LYS A 236 -2.09 -14.66 17.78
N LEU A 237 -2.58 -14.35 18.95
CA LEU A 237 -2.64 -15.29 20.08
C LEU A 237 -3.99 -16.02 20.17
N LEU A 238 -5.04 -15.45 19.61
CA LEU A 238 -6.39 -16.00 19.68
C LEU A 238 -6.71 -16.85 18.44
N PRO A 239 -7.53 -17.90 18.57
CA PRO A 239 -7.99 -18.67 17.44
C PRO A 239 -8.92 -17.84 16.55
N ASN A 240 -8.80 -18.03 15.22
CA ASN A 240 -9.50 -17.21 14.22
C ASN A 240 -11.03 -17.16 14.44
N TRP A 241 -11.65 -18.26 14.87
CA TRP A 241 -13.10 -18.28 15.12
C TRP A 241 -13.53 -17.30 16.21
N LEU A 242 -12.71 -17.12 17.25
CA LEU A 242 -12.99 -16.16 18.32
C LEU A 242 -12.80 -14.73 17.84
N VAL A 243 -11.73 -14.47 17.08
CA VAL A 243 -11.47 -13.15 16.48
C VAL A 243 -12.62 -12.74 15.57
N MET A 244 -13.08 -13.64 14.70
CA MET A 244 -14.24 -13.40 13.83
C MET A 244 -15.52 -13.14 14.61
N LYS A 245 -15.77 -13.91 15.69
CA LYS A 245 -16.94 -13.73 16.56
C LYS A 245 -16.93 -12.36 17.23
N VAL A 246 -15.79 -11.92 17.74
CA VAL A 246 -15.64 -10.58 18.34
C VAL A 246 -15.88 -9.51 17.28
N TRP A 247 -15.26 -9.65 16.10
CA TRP A 247 -15.45 -8.73 14.98
C TRP A 247 -16.93 -8.61 14.56
N CYS A 248 -17.60 -9.75 14.32
CA CYS A 248 -19.02 -9.75 13.94
C CYS A 248 -19.89 -9.08 15.01
N ARG A 249 -19.64 -9.38 16.30
CA ARG A 249 -20.37 -8.75 17.41
C ARG A 249 -20.16 -7.23 17.45
N GLN A 250 -18.96 -6.74 17.19
CA GLN A 250 -18.69 -5.30 17.07
C GLN A 250 -19.48 -4.65 15.92
N GLN A 251 -19.76 -5.41 14.86
CA GLN A 251 -20.57 -4.94 13.74
C GLN A 251 -22.08 -5.12 13.94
N GLY A 252 -22.52 -5.63 15.11
CA GLY A 252 -23.94 -5.89 15.39
C GLY A 252 -24.49 -7.11 14.63
N LYS A 253 -23.65 -8.11 14.38
CA LYS A 253 -23.97 -9.36 13.67
C LYS A 253 -23.86 -10.54 14.61
#